data_d296ddf5cdb67fa99847c2d80d5a70d5
#
_entry.id   d296ddf5cdb67fa99847c2d80d5a70d5
#
_cell.length_a   1.000
_cell.length_b   1.000
_cell.length_c   1.000
_cell.angle_alpha   90.00
_cell.angle_beta   90.00
_cell.angle_gamma   90.00
#
_symmetry.space_group_name_H-M   'P 1'
#
loop_
_entity.id
_entity.type
_entity.pdbx_description
1 polymer ?
#
loop_
_entity_poly.entity_id
_entity_poly.type
_entity_poly.pdbx_seq_one_letter_code
_entity_poly.pdbx_strand_id
1 'polypeptide(L)'
;MEFFQSFCLSLGKYGCYVLCILNVAEQFNGKKFNAAEILALVVSAIRKGYVFFDYQDYSNPDNFFVHNPDKLLSLATGEKWTVEKKEPSYKSVSGDYVIEQWSADGRIKHFARTSNGFNSLQKSNCVSNGKIVGLRVFRRIK
;
A
#
# COMPACT_ATOMS: atom_id res chain seq x y z
N MET A 1 4.47 20.96 13.61
CA MET A 1 3.92 19.77 14.30
C MET A 1 2.52 19.43 13.81
N GLU A 2 1.71 20.44 13.59
CA GLU A 2 0.35 20.25 13.08
C GLU A 2 0.32 19.56 11.72
N PHE A 3 1.20 19.99 10.81
CA PHE A 3 1.34 19.32 9.50
C PHE A 3 1.70 17.85 9.66
N PHE A 4 2.68 17.55 10.50
CA PHE A 4 3.14 16.18 10.71
C PHE A 4 2.01 15.29 11.22
N GLN A 5 1.26 15.74 12.22
CA GLN A 5 0.14 14.99 12.78
C GLN A 5 -0.97 14.78 11.74
N SER A 6 -1.34 15.83 11.01
CA SER A 6 -2.37 15.74 9.98
C SER A 6 -1.96 14.82 8.85
N PHE A 7 -0.70 14.86 8.44
CA PHE A 7 -0.16 13.97 7.42
C PHE A 7 -0.23 12.51 7.86
N CYS A 8 0.19 12.22 9.10
CA CYS A 8 0.16 10.86 9.63
C CYS A 8 -1.26 10.32 9.77
N LEU A 9 -2.20 11.15 10.20
CA LEU A 9 -3.61 10.75 10.29
C LEU A 9 -4.20 10.46 8.91
N SER A 10 -3.88 11.29 7.93
CA SER A 10 -4.31 11.08 6.55
C SER A 10 -3.72 9.79 5.98
N LEU A 11 -2.44 9.54 6.21
CA LEU A 11 -1.77 8.31 5.77
C LEU A 11 -2.43 7.07 6.38
N GLY A 12 -2.73 7.10 7.67
CA GLY A 12 -3.42 6.01 8.34
C GLY A 12 -4.84 5.77 7.80
N LYS A 13 -5.53 6.84 7.40
CA LYS A 13 -6.91 6.75 6.93
C LYS A 13 -7.03 6.35 5.46
N TYR A 14 -6.17 6.89 4.59
CA TYR A 14 -6.29 6.73 3.14
C TYR A 14 -5.14 5.95 2.51
N GLY A 15 -4.07 5.72 3.25
CA GLY A 15 -2.83 5.18 2.70
C GLY A 15 -2.68 3.67 2.77
N CYS A 16 -3.77 2.91 2.82
CA CYS A 16 -3.69 1.46 2.99
C CYS A 16 -2.85 0.78 1.90
N TYR A 17 -2.97 1.21 0.65
CA TYR A 17 -2.19 0.62 -0.43
C TYR A 17 -0.70 0.97 -0.32
N VAL A 18 -0.39 2.24 -0.03
CA VAL A 18 0.98 2.68 0.22
C VAL A 18 1.61 1.84 1.34
N LEU A 19 0.89 1.69 2.45
CA LEU A 19 1.40 0.93 3.60
C LEU A 19 1.57 -0.55 3.28
N CYS A 20 0.69 -1.13 2.48
CA CYS A 20 0.85 -2.51 2.00
C CYS A 20 2.10 -2.68 1.12
N ILE A 21 2.38 -1.73 0.23
CA ILE A 21 3.57 -1.77 -0.62
C ILE A 21 4.83 -1.68 0.24
N LEU A 22 4.83 -0.82 1.25
CA LEU A 22 5.97 -0.74 2.18
C LEU A 22 6.11 -2.03 3.00
N ASN A 23 5.01 -2.71 3.31
CA ASN A 23 5.07 -4.02 3.97
C ASN A 23 5.69 -5.09 3.06
N VAL A 24 5.41 -5.05 1.75
CA VAL A 24 6.12 -5.90 0.79
C VAL A 24 7.62 -5.63 0.83
N ALA A 25 8.00 -4.35 0.86
CA ALA A 25 9.41 -3.97 0.93
C ALA A 25 10.07 -4.48 2.21
N GLU A 26 9.39 -4.39 3.34
CA GLU A 26 9.89 -4.92 4.62
C GLU A 26 10.13 -6.43 4.53
N GLN A 27 9.18 -7.15 3.95
CA GLN A 27 9.33 -8.60 3.77
C GLN A 27 10.51 -8.92 2.86
N PHE A 28 10.62 -8.24 1.73
CA PHE A 28 11.70 -8.45 0.78
C PHE A 28 13.07 -8.13 1.38
N ASN A 29 13.17 -6.97 2.07
CA ASN A 29 14.42 -6.52 2.68
C ASN A 29 14.79 -7.32 3.94
N GLY A 30 13.82 -8.01 4.54
CA GLY A 30 14.02 -8.71 5.81
C GLY A 30 14.19 -7.76 6.98
N LYS A 31 13.68 -6.54 6.89
CA LYS A 31 13.87 -5.49 7.89
C LYS A 31 12.67 -4.54 7.88
N LYS A 32 12.16 -4.21 9.07
CA LYS A 32 11.08 -3.23 9.21
C LYS A 32 11.60 -1.80 9.11
N PHE A 33 10.79 -0.93 8.53
CA PHE A 33 11.03 0.51 8.53
C PHE A 33 10.57 1.10 9.85
N ASN A 34 11.30 2.07 10.36
CA ASN A 34 10.79 2.91 11.44
C ASN A 34 9.91 4.04 10.89
N ALA A 35 9.26 4.80 11.78
CA ALA A 35 8.33 5.85 11.37
C ALA A 35 9.01 6.93 10.50
N ALA A 36 10.24 7.32 10.83
CA ALA A 36 10.97 8.32 10.06
C ALA A 36 11.29 7.83 8.64
N GLU A 37 11.65 6.56 8.51
CA GLU A 37 11.92 5.95 7.21
C GLU A 37 10.66 5.87 6.35
N ILE A 38 9.53 5.49 6.94
CA ILE A 38 8.23 5.47 6.26
C ILE A 38 7.88 6.85 5.73
N LEU A 39 7.99 7.87 6.58
CA LEU A 39 7.65 9.24 6.19
C LEU A 39 8.57 9.73 5.07
N ALA A 40 9.86 9.45 5.16
CA ALA A 40 10.83 9.84 4.13
C ALA A 40 10.50 9.20 2.78
N LEU A 41 10.16 7.92 2.79
CA LEU A 41 9.78 7.18 1.57
C LEU A 41 8.50 7.75 0.96
N VAL A 42 7.48 7.98 1.78
CA VAL A 42 6.19 8.50 1.31
C VAL A 42 6.35 9.91 0.73
N VAL A 43 7.05 10.79 1.43
CA VAL A 43 7.28 12.16 0.95
C VAL A 43 8.08 12.14 -0.35
N SER A 44 9.11 11.32 -0.45
CA SER A 44 9.89 11.17 -1.69
C SER A 44 9.02 10.67 -2.83
N ALA A 45 8.15 9.70 -2.58
CA ALA A 45 7.23 9.17 -3.59
C ALA A 45 6.23 10.25 -4.06
N ILE A 46 5.73 11.08 -3.15
CA ILE A 46 4.85 12.19 -3.51
C ILE A 46 5.58 13.18 -4.41
N ARG A 47 6.80 13.55 -4.06
CA ARG A 47 7.61 14.49 -4.84
C ARG A 47 7.92 13.97 -6.24
N LYS A 48 8.08 12.67 -6.39
CA LYS A 48 8.37 12.02 -7.67
C LYS A 48 7.11 11.75 -8.50
N GLY A 49 5.93 12.04 -7.96
CA GLY A 49 4.67 11.81 -8.65
C GLY A 49 4.18 10.36 -8.63
N TYR A 50 4.79 9.50 -7.81
CA TYR A 50 4.35 8.10 -7.69
C TYR A 50 3.11 7.96 -6.84
N VAL A 51 2.89 8.91 -5.93
CA VAL A 51 1.78 8.94 -4.99
C VAL A 51 1.19 10.34 -4.97
N PHE A 52 -0.13 10.44 -5.01
CA PHE A 52 -0.84 11.71 -4.94
C PHE A 52 -1.04 12.15 -3.49
N PHE A 53 -0.84 13.44 -3.20
CA PHE A 53 -1.21 14.03 -1.92
C PHE A 53 -1.61 15.49 -2.10
N ASP A 54 -2.76 15.86 -1.54
CA ASP A 54 -3.27 17.22 -1.56
C ASP A 54 -2.86 17.93 -0.26
N TYR A 55 -1.89 18.83 -0.36
CA TYR A 55 -1.38 19.59 0.79
C TYR A 55 -2.38 20.63 1.30
N GLN A 56 -3.41 20.93 0.54
CA GLN A 56 -4.44 21.89 0.92
C GLN A 56 -5.64 21.25 1.58
N ASP A 57 -5.81 19.94 1.43
CA ASP A 57 -6.93 19.20 2.01
C ASP A 57 -6.48 17.82 2.46
N TYR A 58 -6.14 17.69 3.74
CA TYR A 58 -5.70 16.43 4.33
C TYR A 58 -6.83 15.39 4.43
N SER A 59 -8.07 15.82 4.23
CA SER A 59 -9.24 14.94 4.23
C SER A 59 -9.66 14.51 2.83
N ASN A 60 -8.91 14.91 1.80
CA ASN A 60 -9.18 14.49 0.43
C ASN A 60 -9.11 12.96 0.34
N PRO A 61 -10.21 12.27 -0.03
CA PRO A 61 -10.21 10.81 -0.08
C PRO A 61 -9.29 10.21 -1.14
N ASP A 62 -8.81 11.03 -2.10
CA ASP A 62 -7.84 10.60 -3.11
C ASP A 62 -6.40 10.66 -2.61
N ASN A 63 -6.17 11.19 -1.41
CA ASN A 63 -4.83 11.22 -0.84
C ASN A 63 -4.25 9.83 -0.76
N PHE A 64 -2.96 9.73 -1.10
CA PHE A 64 -2.19 8.50 -1.16
C PHE A 64 -2.62 7.53 -2.27
N PHE A 65 -3.36 8.04 -3.27
CA PHE A 65 -3.56 7.27 -4.50
C PHE A 65 -2.20 6.98 -5.13
N VAL A 66 -1.96 5.71 -5.50
CA VAL A 66 -0.67 5.28 -6.02
C VAL A 66 -0.73 5.23 -7.55
N HIS A 67 -0.03 6.15 -8.19
CA HIS A 67 0.07 6.19 -9.66
C HIS A 67 1.01 5.11 -10.19
N ASN A 68 2.11 4.88 -9.47
CA ASN A 68 3.17 3.98 -9.92
C ASN A 68 3.57 3.04 -8.77
N PRO A 69 2.78 1.98 -8.51
CA PRO A 69 3.08 1.06 -7.41
C PRO A 69 4.43 0.35 -7.57
N ASP A 70 4.81 0.01 -8.79
CA ASP A 70 6.11 -0.58 -9.11
C ASP A 70 7.27 0.34 -8.72
N LYS A 71 7.14 1.64 -9.02
CA LYS A 71 8.18 2.63 -8.70
C LYS A 71 8.26 2.93 -7.22
N LEU A 72 7.12 2.93 -6.52
CA LEU A 72 7.13 3.07 -5.06
C LEU A 72 7.89 1.91 -4.42
N LEU A 73 7.62 0.69 -4.85
CA LEU A 73 8.33 -0.48 -4.32
C LEU A 73 9.81 -0.45 -4.70
N SER A 74 10.15 0.00 -5.90
CA SER A 74 11.55 0.18 -6.32
C SER A 74 12.28 1.18 -5.43
N LEU A 75 11.62 2.28 -5.08
CA LEU A 75 12.18 3.28 -4.18
C LEU A 75 12.50 2.68 -2.81
N ALA A 76 11.62 1.81 -2.31
CA ALA A 76 11.74 1.22 -0.98
C ALA A 76 12.72 0.04 -0.91
N THR A 77 13.01 -0.61 -2.04
CA THR A 77 13.84 -1.83 -2.06
C THR A 77 15.16 -1.66 -2.82
N GLY A 78 15.26 -0.67 -3.70
CA GLY A 78 16.42 -0.53 -4.59
C GLY A 78 16.41 -1.49 -5.77
N GLU A 79 15.33 -2.26 -5.95
CA GLU A 79 15.17 -3.23 -7.02
C GLU A 79 14.09 -2.79 -8.01
N LYS A 80 14.02 -3.44 -9.16
CA LYS A 80 12.96 -3.20 -10.15
C LYS A 80 11.87 -4.23 -10.02
N TRP A 81 10.62 -3.80 -10.22
CA TRP A 81 9.44 -4.62 -9.99
C TRP A 81 8.43 -4.50 -11.11
N THR A 82 7.68 -5.57 -11.34
CA THR A 82 6.43 -5.53 -12.10
C THR A 82 5.28 -5.64 -11.11
N VAL A 83 4.11 -5.11 -11.51
CA VAL A 83 2.87 -5.27 -10.76
C VAL A 83 1.77 -5.65 -11.75
N GLU A 84 0.97 -6.64 -11.38
CA GLU A 84 -0.16 -7.10 -12.19
C GLU A 84 -1.41 -7.22 -11.33
N LYS A 85 -2.54 -6.84 -11.91
CA LYS A 85 -3.85 -7.11 -11.30
C LYS A 85 -4.26 -8.53 -11.63
N LYS A 86 -4.68 -9.28 -10.61
CA LYS A 86 -5.13 -10.65 -10.77
C LYS A 86 -6.49 -10.85 -10.12
N GLU A 87 -7.22 -11.85 -10.60
CA GLU A 87 -8.48 -12.26 -10.01
C GLU A 87 -8.24 -12.91 -8.64
N PRO A 88 -9.25 -12.91 -7.75
CA PRO A 88 -9.10 -13.54 -6.42
C PRO A 88 -8.72 -15.01 -6.46
N SER A 89 -9.07 -15.72 -7.54
CA SER A 89 -8.74 -17.13 -7.73
C SER A 89 -7.29 -17.39 -8.12
N TYR A 90 -6.52 -16.35 -8.41
CA TYR A 90 -5.11 -16.50 -8.79
C TYR A 90 -4.33 -17.18 -7.65
N LYS A 91 -3.54 -18.18 -8.00
CA LYS A 91 -2.69 -18.89 -7.05
C LYS A 91 -1.27 -18.37 -7.19
N SER A 92 -0.76 -17.77 -6.12
CA SER A 92 0.59 -17.22 -6.10
C SER A 92 1.62 -18.34 -6.26
N VAL A 93 2.73 -17.98 -6.91
CA VAL A 93 3.87 -18.87 -7.09
C VAL A 93 5.09 -18.25 -6.41
N SER A 94 6.16 -19.03 -6.31
CA SER A 94 7.41 -18.55 -5.71
C SER A 94 7.88 -17.26 -6.38
N GLY A 95 8.23 -16.27 -5.59
CA GLY A 95 8.66 -14.95 -6.05
C GLY A 95 7.54 -13.92 -6.12
N ASP A 96 6.29 -14.33 -5.93
CA ASP A 96 5.16 -13.39 -5.86
C ASP A 96 5.04 -12.76 -4.49
N TYR A 97 4.77 -11.45 -4.48
CA TYR A 97 4.38 -10.69 -3.29
C TYR A 97 2.99 -10.14 -3.56
N VAL A 98 2.03 -10.53 -2.75
CA VAL A 98 0.61 -10.29 -3.04
C VAL A 98 0.04 -9.27 -2.06
N ILE A 99 -0.73 -8.32 -2.60
CA ILE A 99 -1.58 -7.41 -1.85
C ILE A 99 -3.02 -7.70 -2.22
N GLU A 100 -3.86 -7.92 -1.21
CA GLU A 100 -5.29 -8.22 -1.38
C GLU A 100 -6.10 -6.94 -1.40
N GLN A 101 -7.08 -6.87 -2.28
CA GLN A 101 -8.09 -5.82 -2.28
C GLN A 101 -9.40 -6.43 -1.78
N TRP A 102 -9.90 -5.89 -0.68
CA TRP A 102 -11.09 -6.37 0.01
C TRP A 102 -12.25 -5.41 -0.16
N SER A 103 -13.47 -5.93 -0.19
CA SER A 103 -14.69 -5.12 -0.18
C SER A 103 -15.86 -5.88 0.43
N ALA A 104 -16.68 -5.17 1.20
CA ALA A 104 -17.92 -5.73 1.75
C ALA A 104 -19.12 -5.44 0.83
N ASP A 105 -19.10 -4.33 0.10
CA ASP A 105 -20.23 -3.87 -0.70
C ASP A 105 -19.92 -3.75 -2.22
N GLY A 106 -18.69 -4.04 -2.62
CA GLY A 106 -18.24 -3.92 -4.00
C GLY A 106 -17.86 -2.51 -4.42
N ARG A 107 -18.06 -1.51 -3.55
CA ARG A 107 -17.81 -0.09 -3.87
C ARG A 107 -16.65 0.48 -3.07
N ILE A 108 -16.69 0.36 -1.75
CA ILE A 108 -15.61 0.79 -0.87
C ILE A 108 -14.61 -0.36 -0.77
N LYS A 109 -13.36 -0.07 -1.03
CA LYS A 109 -12.30 -1.09 -1.10
C LYS A 109 -11.16 -0.75 -0.15
N HIS A 110 -10.51 -1.79 0.36
CA HIS A 110 -9.38 -1.67 1.28
C HIS A 110 -8.30 -2.67 0.88
N PHE A 111 -7.06 -2.22 0.91
CA PHE A 111 -5.91 -3.09 0.64
C PHE A 111 -5.32 -3.62 1.95
N ALA A 112 -5.00 -4.89 1.96
CA ALA A 112 -4.38 -5.57 3.10
C ALA A 112 -3.50 -6.71 2.61
N ARG A 113 -2.70 -7.24 3.51
CA ARG A 113 -1.86 -8.43 3.29
C ARG A 113 -2.11 -9.41 4.42
N THR A 114 -3.33 -9.94 4.50
CA THR A 114 -3.74 -10.77 5.62
C THR A 114 -2.90 -12.05 5.72
N SER A 115 -2.47 -12.61 4.59
CA SER A 115 -1.58 -13.77 4.57
C SER A 115 -0.20 -13.47 5.16
N ASN A 116 0.20 -12.20 5.21
CA ASN A 116 1.43 -11.74 5.84
C ASN A 116 1.18 -11.08 7.19
N GLY A 117 -0.03 -11.20 7.73
CA GLY A 117 -0.41 -10.64 9.02
C GLY A 117 -0.50 -9.11 9.02
N PHE A 118 -0.69 -8.47 7.87
CA PHE A 118 -0.71 -7.01 7.77
C PHE A 118 -2.07 -6.47 7.34
N ASN A 119 -2.60 -5.56 8.14
CA ASN A 119 -3.80 -4.79 7.83
C ASN A 119 -3.69 -3.45 8.58
N SER A 120 -3.50 -2.36 7.84
CA SER A 120 -3.31 -1.03 8.42
C SER A 120 -4.56 -0.48 9.12
N LEU A 121 -5.74 -1.02 8.79
CA LEU A 121 -7.01 -0.69 9.46
C LEU A 121 -7.62 -1.99 9.99
N GLN A 122 -7.22 -2.40 11.19
CA GLN A 122 -7.62 -3.68 11.77
C GLN A 122 -9.13 -3.87 11.91
N LYS A 123 -9.88 -2.76 12.04
CA LYS A 123 -11.35 -2.79 12.16
C LYS A 123 -12.04 -2.46 10.83
N SER A 124 -11.36 -2.61 9.71
CA SER A 124 -11.95 -2.34 8.41
C SER A 124 -13.14 -3.26 8.15
N ASN A 125 -14.31 -2.66 7.88
CA ASN A 125 -15.51 -3.39 7.47
C ASN A 125 -15.27 -4.19 6.19
N CYS A 126 -14.41 -3.69 5.29
CA CYS A 126 -14.08 -4.36 4.04
C CYS A 126 -13.49 -5.74 4.27
N VAL A 127 -12.69 -5.90 5.33
CA VAL A 127 -12.05 -7.18 5.66
C VAL A 127 -12.96 -8.01 6.57
N SER A 128 -13.51 -7.41 7.64
CA SER A 128 -14.28 -8.16 8.63
C SER A 128 -15.62 -8.69 8.10
N ASN A 129 -16.26 -7.98 7.17
CA ASN A 129 -17.55 -8.34 6.59
C ASN A 129 -17.51 -8.50 5.08
N GLY A 130 -16.32 -8.52 4.51
CA GLY A 130 -16.15 -8.59 3.07
C GLY A 130 -15.39 -9.80 2.59
N LYS A 131 -15.00 -9.70 1.33
CA LYS A 131 -14.22 -10.74 0.65
C LYS A 131 -13.17 -10.08 -0.22
N ILE A 132 -12.20 -10.88 -0.65
CA ILE A 132 -11.20 -10.44 -1.61
C ILE A 132 -11.89 -10.27 -2.97
N VAL A 133 -11.74 -9.08 -3.56
CA VAL A 133 -12.33 -8.76 -4.87
C VAL A 133 -11.26 -8.63 -5.95
N GLY A 134 -10.00 -8.61 -5.59
CA GLY A 134 -8.89 -8.57 -6.54
C GLY A 134 -7.56 -8.68 -5.84
N LEU A 135 -6.52 -8.90 -6.61
CA LEU A 135 -5.15 -9.01 -6.11
C LEU A 135 -4.25 -8.07 -6.89
N ARG A 136 -3.18 -7.64 -6.23
CA ARG A 136 -2.04 -6.99 -6.88
C ARG A 136 -0.83 -7.86 -6.62
N VAL A 137 -0.19 -8.34 -7.68
CA VAL A 137 0.94 -9.28 -7.58
C VAL A 137 2.20 -8.56 -8.02
N PHE A 138 3.16 -8.48 -7.10
CA PHE A 138 4.45 -7.83 -7.32
C PHE A 138 5.50 -8.89 -7.51
N ARG A 139 6.33 -8.72 -8.54
CA ARG A 139 7.41 -9.66 -8.84
C ARG A 139 8.66 -8.87 -9.21
N ARG A 140 9.78 -9.22 -8.62
CA ARG A 140 11.06 -8.57 -8.91
C ARG A 140 11.51 -8.93 -10.33
N ILE A 141 11.97 -7.92 -11.06
CA ILE A 141 12.61 -8.12 -12.37
C ILE A 141 14.07 -8.50 -12.11
N LYS A 142 14.46 -9.60 -12.68
CA LYS A 142 15.84 -10.09 -12.57
C LYS A 142 16.73 -9.60 -13.69
#